data_a24985a9a6c112f618552438f1ad2d7a
#
_entry.id   a24985a9a6c112f618552438f1ad2d7a
#
_cell.length_a   1.000
_cell.length_b   1.000
_cell.length_c   1.000
_cell.angle_alpha   90.00
_cell.angle_beta   90.00
_cell.angle_gamma   90.00
#
_symmetry.space_group_name_H-M   'P 1'
#
loop_
_entity.id
_entity.type
_entity.pdbx_description
1 polymer ?
#
loop_
_entity_poly.entity_id
_entity_poly.type
_entity_poly.pdbx_seq_one_letter_code
_entity_poly.pdbx_strand_id
1 'polypeptide(L)'
;MSRNNGNEIIAALDIGTSKILALVAEINEQKELKVIGFGTEPSSGLKKGVVVNIEATVNSIDQAIREAEKVADCEINTVFAGIAGSHVRSFDGHGIVRIKEGEVSQEDIDGVIDASKAMSIPSDQRILHVLPKDFVIDGQEGVREPIGMSGVRLEADVHIVTVSRSAEQNIIKSMERCGLEVQQIILEQLASSFSVLSNDEKDLGVCLVDIGGGTSDIVVFMGGQIVATKVIPIGGNHVTNDIAYALRTPEKEAEEIKIKHACTTSKMVNKEELIEVPSVGNRSPRQIELERLASVVQARYEELFAVINDEIGKMNI
;
A
#
# COMPACT_ATOMS: atom_id res chain seq x y z
N MET A 1 0.45 3.64 -24.74
CA MET A 1 -0.76 4.36 -24.30
C MET A 1 -1.67 4.59 -25.49
N SER A 2 -2.86 3.99 -25.50
CA SER A 2 -3.85 4.24 -26.55
C SER A 2 -4.56 5.56 -26.25
N ARG A 3 -4.89 6.33 -27.30
CA ARG A 3 -5.66 7.58 -27.17
C ARG A 3 -7.10 7.29 -27.54
N ASN A 4 -8.02 7.52 -26.61
CA ASN A 4 -9.44 7.54 -26.90
C ASN A 4 -9.87 9.02 -27.04
N ASN A 5 -10.38 9.43 -28.19
CA ASN A 5 -10.79 10.81 -28.48
C ASN A 5 -9.75 11.92 -28.19
N GLY A 6 -8.45 11.62 -28.24
CA GLY A 6 -7.39 12.59 -27.97
C GLY A 6 -6.93 12.66 -26.52
N ASN A 7 -7.61 12.01 -25.58
CA ASN A 7 -7.22 11.92 -24.19
C ASN A 7 -6.19 10.79 -23.97
N GLU A 8 -5.31 10.97 -23.02
CA GLU A 8 -4.34 9.96 -22.59
C GLU A 8 -5.02 8.99 -21.63
N ILE A 9 -4.88 7.67 -21.87
CA ILE A 9 -5.42 6.63 -21.00
C ILE A 9 -4.31 6.15 -20.07
N ILE A 10 -4.62 6.07 -18.77
CA ILE A 10 -3.76 5.51 -17.74
C ILE A 10 -4.48 4.32 -17.10
N ALA A 11 -3.74 3.23 -16.87
CA ALA A 11 -4.23 2.11 -16.09
C ALA A 11 -3.36 1.89 -14.85
N ALA A 12 -4.01 1.62 -13.73
CA ALA A 12 -3.37 1.26 -12.47
C ALA A 12 -3.86 -0.10 -11.99
N LEU A 13 -2.93 -0.90 -11.44
CA LEU A 13 -3.21 -2.24 -10.94
C LEU A 13 -2.78 -2.33 -9.47
N ASP A 14 -3.74 -2.58 -8.61
CA ASP A 14 -3.54 -2.93 -7.20
C ASP A 14 -3.58 -4.47 -7.07
N ILE A 15 -2.46 -5.06 -6.65
CA ILE A 15 -2.29 -6.51 -6.54
C ILE A 15 -2.31 -6.90 -5.06
N GLY A 16 -3.49 -6.78 -4.44
CA GLY A 16 -3.70 -7.05 -3.03
C GLY A 16 -3.81 -8.54 -2.68
N THR A 17 -3.66 -8.85 -1.40
CA THR A 17 -3.76 -10.23 -0.88
C THR A 17 -5.18 -10.81 -0.98
N SER A 18 -6.21 -9.97 -0.90
CA SER A 18 -7.62 -10.42 -0.91
C SER A 18 -8.32 -10.15 -2.24
N LYS A 19 -7.95 -9.09 -2.93
CA LYS A 19 -8.50 -8.70 -4.24
C LYS A 19 -7.43 -8.14 -5.13
N ILE A 20 -7.63 -8.23 -6.42
CA ILE A 20 -6.91 -7.48 -7.44
C ILE A 20 -7.87 -6.46 -8.02
N LEU A 21 -7.44 -5.23 -8.16
CA LEU A 21 -8.21 -4.13 -8.74
C LEU A 21 -7.44 -3.53 -9.90
N ALA A 22 -8.06 -3.49 -11.08
CA ALA A 22 -7.59 -2.73 -12.22
C ALA A 22 -8.46 -1.47 -12.36
N LEU A 23 -7.83 -0.31 -12.44
CA LEU A 23 -8.49 0.99 -12.59
C LEU A 23 -8.02 1.65 -13.88
N VAL A 24 -8.97 2.17 -14.68
CA VAL A 24 -8.69 2.89 -15.92
C VAL A 24 -9.21 4.31 -15.80
N ALA A 25 -8.36 5.26 -16.16
CA ALA A 25 -8.71 6.67 -16.16
C ALA A 25 -8.25 7.36 -17.44
N GLU A 26 -8.97 8.39 -17.84
CA GLU A 26 -8.57 9.35 -18.87
C GLU A 26 -7.98 10.61 -18.22
N ILE A 27 -6.91 11.13 -18.84
CA ILE A 27 -6.38 12.47 -18.53
C ILE A 27 -6.83 13.40 -19.62
N ASN A 28 -7.59 14.44 -19.26
CA ASN A 28 -7.99 15.49 -20.19
C ASN A 28 -6.85 16.52 -20.43
N GLU A 29 -7.07 17.45 -21.34
CA GLU A 29 -6.12 18.53 -21.66
C GLU A 29 -5.80 19.43 -20.45
N GLN A 30 -6.73 19.53 -19.49
CA GLN A 30 -6.58 20.27 -18.24
C GLN A 30 -5.81 19.47 -17.16
N LYS A 31 -5.32 18.26 -17.48
CA LYS A 31 -4.67 17.30 -16.56
C LYS A 31 -5.57 16.79 -15.44
N GLU A 32 -6.88 16.82 -15.63
CA GLU A 32 -7.80 16.19 -14.70
C GLU A 32 -7.98 14.71 -15.01
N LEU A 33 -7.98 13.89 -13.96
CA LEU A 33 -8.20 12.46 -14.04
C LEU A 33 -9.69 12.14 -13.94
N LYS A 34 -10.19 11.37 -14.91
CA LYS A 34 -11.56 10.85 -14.88
C LYS A 34 -11.51 9.33 -14.98
N VAL A 35 -11.97 8.64 -13.94
CA VAL A 35 -12.14 7.19 -13.98
C VAL A 35 -13.19 6.80 -15.00
N ILE A 36 -12.85 5.94 -15.95
CA ILE A 36 -13.74 5.47 -17.04
C ILE A 36 -14.07 3.99 -16.93
N GLY A 37 -13.32 3.22 -16.14
CA GLY A 37 -13.58 1.82 -15.92
C GLY A 37 -12.78 1.25 -14.76
N PHE A 38 -13.26 0.14 -14.24
CA PHE A 38 -12.53 -0.67 -13.27
C PHE A 38 -12.95 -2.14 -13.39
N GLY A 39 -12.07 -3.03 -12.97
CA GLY A 39 -12.34 -4.45 -12.85
C GLY A 39 -11.78 -4.97 -11.53
N THR A 40 -12.45 -5.91 -10.90
CA THR A 40 -12.04 -6.47 -9.61
C THR A 40 -12.21 -7.98 -9.61
N GLU A 41 -11.19 -8.68 -9.11
CA GLU A 41 -11.20 -10.12 -8.98
C GLU A 41 -10.68 -10.56 -7.61
N PRO A 42 -11.26 -11.58 -6.96
CA PRO A 42 -10.67 -12.20 -5.79
C PRO A 42 -9.23 -12.62 -6.06
N SER A 43 -8.32 -12.21 -5.18
CA SER A 43 -6.91 -12.52 -5.33
C SER A 43 -6.63 -13.98 -4.98
N SER A 44 -5.94 -14.66 -5.87
CA SER A 44 -5.41 -16.01 -5.66
C SER A 44 -3.92 -16.01 -5.91
N GLY A 45 -3.17 -16.78 -5.08
CA GLY A 45 -1.72 -16.90 -5.28
C GLY A 45 -0.87 -15.87 -4.54
N LEU A 46 -1.46 -14.98 -3.73
CA LEU A 46 -0.74 -14.05 -2.86
C LEU A 46 -0.91 -14.40 -1.37
N LYS A 47 0.14 -14.17 -0.59
CA LYS A 47 0.11 -14.24 0.86
C LYS A 47 0.93 -13.11 1.46
N LYS A 48 0.28 -12.24 2.27
CA LYS A 48 0.92 -11.06 2.89
C LYS A 48 1.64 -10.17 1.87
N GLY A 49 1.02 -9.93 0.72
CA GLY A 49 1.59 -9.13 -0.38
C GLY A 49 2.68 -9.83 -1.19
N VAL A 50 2.98 -11.11 -0.94
CA VAL A 50 4.01 -11.86 -1.67
C VAL A 50 3.36 -12.90 -2.58
N VAL A 51 3.79 -12.98 -3.84
CA VAL A 51 3.34 -14.00 -4.79
C VAL A 51 3.90 -15.36 -4.35
N VAL A 52 3.02 -16.30 -4.03
CA VAL A 52 3.34 -17.69 -3.68
C VAL A 52 2.92 -18.69 -4.76
N ASN A 53 2.07 -18.25 -5.70
CA ASN A 53 1.67 -19.04 -6.88
C ASN A 53 1.46 -18.09 -8.07
N ILE A 54 2.43 -18.09 -8.99
CA ILE A 54 2.42 -17.20 -10.16
C ILE A 54 1.22 -17.47 -11.06
N GLU A 55 0.88 -18.72 -11.37
CA GLU A 55 -0.24 -19.06 -12.27
C GLU A 55 -1.58 -18.57 -11.72
N ALA A 56 -1.82 -18.77 -10.44
CA ALA A 56 -3.03 -18.29 -9.79
C ALA A 56 -3.11 -16.75 -9.81
N THR A 57 -1.97 -16.08 -9.56
CA THR A 57 -1.88 -14.61 -9.61
C THR A 57 -2.13 -14.08 -11.02
N VAL A 58 -1.52 -14.69 -12.05
CA VAL A 58 -1.75 -14.36 -13.46
C VAL A 58 -3.24 -14.45 -13.81
N ASN A 59 -3.90 -15.54 -13.43
CA ASN A 59 -5.33 -15.71 -13.71
C ASN A 59 -6.19 -14.60 -13.05
N SER A 60 -5.90 -14.25 -11.81
CA SER A 60 -6.64 -13.18 -11.12
C SER A 60 -6.37 -11.80 -11.74
N ILE A 61 -5.13 -11.51 -12.17
CA ILE A 61 -4.79 -10.26 -12.88
C ILE A 61 -5.53 -10.20 -14.22
N ASP A 62 -5.45 -11.25 -15.04
CA ASP A 62 -6.08 -11.31 -16.35
C ASP A 62 -7.60 -11.07 -16.28
N GLN A 63 -8.27 -11.64 -15.27
CA GLN A 63 -9.70 -11.43 -15.06
C GLN A 63 -10.03 -9.97 -14.70
N ALA A 64 -9.29 -9.37 -13.75
CA ALA A 64 -9.49 -7.98 -13.35
C ALA A 64 -9.24 -7.01 -14.53
N ILE A 65 -8.20 -7.25 -15.32
CA ILE A 65 -7.87 -6.44 -16.51
C ILE A 65 -8.99 -6.55 -17.56
N ARG A 66 -9.45 -7.75 -17.90
CA ARG A 66 -10.54 -7.96 -18.87
C ARG A 66 -11.84 -7.29 -18.46
N GLU A 67 -12.15 -7.32 -17.17
CA GLU A 67 -13.33 -6.62 -16.65
C GLU A 67 -13.17 -5.10 -16.81
N ALA A 68 -12.00 -4.55 -16.44
CA ALA A 68 -11.70 -3.13 -16.59
C ALA A 68 -11.75 -2.67 -18.05
N GLU A 69 -11.14 -3.42 -18.97
CA GLU A 69 -11.17 -3.16 -20.43
C GLU A 69 -12.60 -3.12 -20.98
N LYS A 70 -13.44 -4.09 -20.55
CA LYS A 70 -14.84 -4.16 -20.96
C LYS A 70 -15.65 -2.96 -20.48
N VAL A 71 -15.40 -2.47 -19.25
CA VAL A 71 -16.10 -1.32 -18.69
C VAL A 71 -15.61 -0.02 -19.31
N ALA A 72 -14.29 0.11 -19.54
CA ALA A 72 -13.65 1.29 -20.11
C ALA A 72 -13.76 1.37 -21.64
N ASP A 73 -14.17 0.29 -22.31
CA ASP A 73 -14.19 0.14 -23.77
C ASP A 73 -12.83 0.50 -24.41
N CYS A 74 -11.74 -0.01 -23.81
CA CYS A 74 -10.37 0.20 -24.29
C CYS A 74 -9.49 -1.01 -24.02
N GLU A 75 -8.33 -1.08 -24.66
CA GLU A 75 -7.31 -2.10 -24.43
C GLU A 75 -6.23 -1.56 -23.50
N ILE A 76 -5.82 -2.37 -22.51
CA ILE A 76 -4.79 -2.04 -21.52
C ILE A 76 -3.51 -2.78 -21.86
N ASN A 77 -2.48 -2.06 -22.28
CA ASN A 77 -1.17 -2.63 -22.61
C ASN A 77 -0.09 -2.23 -21.60
N THR A 78 -0.30 -1.12 -20.88
CA THR A 78 0.67 -0.57 -19.92
C THR A 78 -0.03 -0.25 -18.61
N VAL A 79 0.64 -0.52 -17.48
CA VAL A 79 0.08 -0.30 -16.14
C VAL A 79 1.08 0.33 -15.19
N PHE A 80 0.58 1.16 -14.27
CA PHE A 80 1.23 1.46 -13.00
C PHE A 80 0.80 0.40 -12.00
N ALA A 81 1.73 -0.13 -11.21
CA ALA A 81 1.41 -1.19 -10.26
C ALA A 81 1.70 -0.76 -8.82
N GLY A 82 0.76 -1.02 -7.93
CA GLY A 82 0.96 -0.92 -6.49
C GLY A 82 1.78 -2.09 -5.95
N ILE A 83 2.59 -1.83 -4.93
CA ILE A 83 3.28 -2.86 -4.16
C ILE A 83 3.16 -2.55 -2.67
N ALA A 84 2.72 -3.55 -1.90
CA ALA A 84 2.73 -3.54 -0.44
C ALA A 84 3.07 -4.94 0.07
N GLY A 85 3.36 -5.07 1.34
CA GLY A 85 3.56 -6.36 1.98
C GLY A 85 4.85 -6.50 2.76
N SER A 86 5.01 -7.64 3.43
CA SER A 86 6.07 -7.91 4.39
C SER A 86 7.51 -7.91 3.84
N HIS A 87 7.67 -7.82 2.52
CA HIS A 87 8.94 -7.74 1.81
C HIS A 87 9.42 -6.30 1.56
N VAL A 88 8.61 -5.31 1.90
CA VAL A 88 8.96 -3.88 1.89
C VAL A 88 9.67 -3.54 3.20
N ARG A 89 10.76 -2.78 3.11
CA ARG A 89 11.53 -2.26 4.25
C ARG A 89 11.83 -0.79 4.02
N SER A 90 12.15 -0.08 5.10
CA SER A 90 12.59 1.30 5.01
C SER A 90 13.79 1.56 5.88
N PHE A 91 14.57 2.55 5.50
CA PHE A 91 15.78 3.02 6.18
C PHE A 91 15.86 4.54 6.02
N ASP A 92 16.50 5.20 6.96
CA ASP A 92 16.87 6.61 6.81
C ASP A 92 18.29 6.71 6.26
N GLY A 93 18.47 7.59 5.30
CA GLY A 93 19.76 7.90 4.70
C GLY A 93 20.11 9.36 4.92
N HIS A 94 21.43 9.66 5.00
CA HIS A 94 21.95 10.99 5.10
C HIS A 94 23.03 11.19 4.05
N GLY A 95 22.96 12.28 3.30
CA GLY A 95 23.92 12.64 2.27
C GLY A 95 24.49 14.03 2.49
N ILE A 96 25.73 14.24 2.06
CA ILE A 96 26.41 15.54 2.12
C ILE A 96 27.14 15.76 0.81
N VAL A 97 26.96 16.92 0.19
CA VAL A 97 27.73 17.35 -0.98
C VAL A 97 28.17 18.80 -0.84
N ARG A 98 29.21 19.16 -1.59
CA ARG A 98 29.61 20.56 -1.76
C ARG A 98 28.80 21.19 -2.89
N ILE A 99 28.24 22.38 -2.66
CA ILE A 99 27.57 23.18 -3.68
C ILE A 99 28.63 23.71 -4.64
N LYS A 100 28.45 23.47 -5.94
CA LYS A 100 29.50 23.72 -6.95
C LYS A 100 29.67 25.20 -7.31
N GLU A 101 28.57 25.92 -7.50
CA GLU A 101 28.55 27.28 -8.03
C GLU A 101 28.14 28.34 -7.00
N GLY A 102 28.07 27.96 -5.71
CA GLY A 102 27.69 28.87 -4.63
C GLY A 102 26.19 29.07 -4.45
N GLU A 103 25.39 28.56 -5.36
CA GLU A 103 23.93 28.43 -5.29
C GLU A 103 23.51 26.99 -5.57
N VAL A 104 22.52 26.48 -4.84
CA VAL A 104 22.05 25.11 -4.98
C VAL A 104 21.36 24.93 -6.33
N SER A 105 21.88 24.01 -7.13
CA SER A 105 21.35 23.59 -8.41
C SER A 105 20.60 22.26 -8.30
N GLN A 106 19.87 21.86 -9.36
CA GLN A 106 19.26 20.53 -9.43
C GLN A 106 20.33 19.42 -9.39
N GLU A 107 21.51 19.66 -10.00
CA GLU A 107 22.63 18.71 -9.96
C GLU A 107 23.15 18.47 -8.54
N ASP A 108 23.18 19.52 -7.70
CA ASP A 108 23.57 19.38 -6.29
C ASP A 108 22.53 18.58 -5.50
N ILE A 109 21.23 18.79 -5.78
CA ILE A 109 20.14 17.98 -5.18
C ILE A 109 20.24 16.52 -5.59
N ASP A 110 20.39 16.25 -6.88
CA ASP A 110 20.54 14.88 -7.36
C ASP A 110 21.80 14.22 -6.74
N GLY A 111 22.87 14.99 -6.64
CA GLY A 111 24.12 14.56 -6.01
C GLY A 111 23.99 14.23 -4.52
N VAL A 112 23.29 15.06 -3.73
CA VAL A 112 23.11 14.82 -2.30
C VAL A 112 22.15 13.65 -2.04
N ILE A 113 21.13 13.50 -2.88
CA ILE A 113 20.23 12.33 -2.86
C ILE A 113 21.00 11.05 -3.21
N ASP A 114 21.89 11.09 -4.21
CA ASP A 114 22.72 9.93 -4.54
C ASP A 114 23.74 9.61 -3.44
N ALA A 115 24.32 10.63 -2.80
CA ALA A 115 25.18 10.44 -1.64
C ALA A 115 24.43 9.79 -0.46
N SER A 116 23.16 10.16 -0.25
CA SER A 116 22.32 9.57 0.81
C SER A 116 22.02 8.09 0.63
N LYS A 117 22.11 7.57 -0.61
CA LYS A 117 21.94 6.15 -0.94
C LYS A 117 23.20 5.31 -0.68
N ALA A 118 24.33 5.92 -0.32
CA ALA A 118 25.62 5.21 -0.15
C ALA A 118 25.68 4.30 1.08
N MET A 119 24.55 3.99 1.70
CA MET A 119 24.44 3.00 2.76
C MET A 119 24.45 1.56 2.20
N SER A 120 24.88 0.61 3.02
CA SER A 120 24.87 -0.81 2.65
C SER A 120 23.43 -1.35 2.62
N ILE A 121 22.83 -1.39 1.44
CA ILE A 121 21.54 -2.06 1.21
C ILE A 121 21.82 -3.55 1.00
N PRO A 122 21.06 -4.45 1.66
CA PRO A 122 21.19 -5.90 1.44
C PRO A 122 21.06 -6.24 -0.06
N SER A 123 21.89 -7.17 -0.54
CA SER A 123 21.96 -7.53 -1.97
C SER A 123 20.65 -8.11 -2.55
N ASP A 124 19.78 -8.65 -1.68
CA ASP A 124 18.45 -9.16 -2.00
C ASP A 124 17.39 -8.06 -2.07
N GLN A 125 17.74 -6.79 -1.72
CA GLN A 125 16.86 -5.64 -1.75
C GLN A 125 17.17 -4.72 -2.94
N ARG A 126 16.17 -3.95 -3.37
CA ARG A 126 16.26 -2.88 -4.34
C ARG A 126 15.60 -1.63 -3.79
N ILE A 127 16.16 -0.46 -4.06
CA ILE A 127 15.50 0.82 -3.76
C ILE A 127 14.26 0.95 -4.64
N LEU A 128 13.13 1.18 -4.02
CA LEU A 128 11.85 1.48 -4.67
C LEU A 128 11.63 2.99 -4.73
N HIS A 129 11.77 3.67 -3.58
CA HIS A 129 11.65 5.12 -3.46
C HIS A 129 12.77 5.70 -2.61
N VAL A 130 13.17 6.94 -2.93
CA VAL A 130 13.99 7.81 -2.08
C VAL A 130 13.21 9.09 -1.89
N LEU A 131 12.79 9.36 -0.67
CA LEU A 131 11.87 10.42 -0.32
C LEU A 131 12.61 11.42 0.56
N PRO A 132 12.96 12.64 0.07
CA PRO A 132 13.58 13.65 0.88
C PRO A 132 12.72 14.04 2.09
N LYS A 133 13.33 14.14 3.27
CA LYS A 133 12.69 14.55 4.53
C LYS A 133 13.01 16.01 4.83
N ASP A 134 14.28 16.37 4.73
CA ASP A 134 14.78 17.72 5.02
C ASP A 134 16.08 17.98 4.27
N PHE A 135 16.32 19.25 3.96
CA PHE A 135 17.61 19.72 3.45
C PHE A 135 18.23 20.70 4.46
N VAL A 136 19.56 20.64 4.55
CA VAL A 136 20.34 21.54 5.41
C VAL A 136 21.39 22.24 4.56
N ILE A 137 21.44 23.58 4.62
CA ILE A 137 22.44 24.39 3.90
C ILE A 137 23.28 25.11 4.93
N ASP A 138 24.60 24.83 4.95
CA ASP A 138 25.57 25.43 5.88
C ASP A 138 25.14 25.39 7.36
N GLY A 139 24.34 24.35 7.75
CA GLY A 139 23.81 24.18 9.09
C GLY A 139 22.45 24.82 9.32
N GLN A 140 21.84 25.43 8.31
CA GLN A 140 20.44 25.87 8.36
C GLN A 140 19.51 24.71 8.03
N GLU A 141 18.79 24.19 9.04
CA GLU A 141 17.82 23.12 8.95
C GLU A 141 16.44 23.62 8.45
N GLY A 142 15.55 22.69 8.08
CA GLY A 142 14.16 22.98 7.70
C GLY A 142 14.00 23.56 6.31
N VAL A 143 14.97 23.38 5.42
CA VAL A 143 14.91 23.85 4.03
C VAL A 143 14.13 22.83 3.21
N ARG A 144 12.97 23.23 2.67
CA ARG A 144 12.13 22.36 1.82
C ARG A 144 12.45 22.50 0.33
N GLU A 145 12.71 23.73 -0.11
CA GLU A 145 13.02 24.08 -1.51
C GLU A 145 14.41 24.71 -1.58
N PRO A 146 15.46 23.90 -1.64
CA PRO A 146 16.84 24.40 -1.58
C PRO A 146 17.32 25.06 -2.87
N ILE A 147 16.66 24.84 -4.03
CA ILE A 147 17.08 25.37 -5.34
C ILE A 147 17.19 26.88 -5.30
N GLY A 148 18.35 27.42 -5.77
CA GLY A 148 18.64 28.87 -5.82
C GLY A 148 19.07 29.46 -4.49
N MET A 149 19.12 28.70 -3.39
CA MET A 149 19.67 29.18 -2.12
C MET A 149 21.19 29.17 -2.18
N SER A 150 21.80 30.24 -1.64
CA SER A 150 23.27 30.39 -1.57
C SER A 150 23.84 29.56 -0.44
N GLY A 151 24.96 28.88 -0.68
CA GLY A 151 25.66 28.10 0.34
C GLY A 151 26.89 27.39 -0.21
N VAL A 152 27.58 26.67 0.67
CA VAL A 152 28.80 25.91 0.36
C VAL A 152 28.54 24.40 0.51
N ARG A 153 27.72 24.01 1.48
CA ARG A 153 27.45 22.62 1.84
C ARG A 153 25.94 22.36 1.83
N LEU A 154 25.53 21.36 1.07
CA LEU A 154 24.16 20.83 1.06
C LEU A 154 24.17 19.46 1.72
N GLU A 155 23.24 19.26 2.67
CA GLU A 155 22.96 17.99 3.30
C GLU A 155 21.50 17.61 3.00
N ALA A 156 21.20 16.33 2.93
CA ALA A 156 19.83 15.82 2.81
C ALA A 156 19.62 14.62 3.72
N ASP A 157 18.55 14.66 4.49
CA ASP A 157 17.98 13.50 5.15
C ASP A 157 16.88 12.91 4.26
N VAL A 158 16.94 11.61 4.03
CA VAL A 158 16.00 10.92 3.13
C VAL A 158 15.41 9.68 3.79
N HIS A 159 14.15 9.39 3.46
CA HIS A 159 13.53 8.11 3.76
C HIS A 159 13.64 7.20 2.53
N ILE A 160 14.36 6.07 2.67
CA ILE A 160 14.60 5.11 1.60
C ILE A 160 13.68 3.92 1.80
N VAL A 161 12.84 3.66 0.82
CA VAL A 161 11.99 2.46 0.79
C VAL A 161 12.62 1.44 -0.14
N THR A 162 12.77 0.21 0.34
CA THR A 162 13.31 -0.91 -0.42
C THR A 162 12.31 -2.06 -0.50
N VAL A 163 12.48 -2.89 -1.52
CA VAL A 163 11.65 -4.08 -1.78
C VAL A 163 12.54 -5.27 -2.08
N SER A 164 12.11 -6.48 -1.69
CA SER A 164 12.79 -7.70 -2.11
C SER A 164 12.77 -7.84 -3.63
N ARG A 165 13.96 -7.99 -4.24
CA ARG A 165 14.12 -8.16 -5.70
C ARG A 165 13.31 -9.32 -6.23
N SER A 166 13.29 -10.45 -5.53
CA SER A 166 12.54 -11.64 -5.96
C SER A 166 11.03 -11.44 -5.87
N ALA A 167 10.53 -10.76 -4.83
CA ALA A 167 9.11 -10.46 -4.68
C ALA A 167 8.63 -9.53 -5.78
N GLU A 168 9.36 -8.44 -6.03
CA GLU A 168 9.06 -7.49 -7.11
C GLU A 168 9.09 -8.17 -8.48
N GLN A 169 10.13 -8.96 -8.78
CA GLN A 169 10.22 -9.69 -10.05
C GLN A 169 9.07 -10.67 -10.28
N ASN A 170 8.57 -11.33 -9.22
CA ASN A 170 7.43 -12.23 -9.35
C ASN A 170 6.14 -11.46 -9.68
N ILE A 171 5.95 -10.27 -9.12
CA ILE A 171 4.83 -9.38 -9.46
C ILE A 171 4.95 -8.93 -10.92
N ILE A 172 6.12 -8.41 -11.34
CA ILE A 172 6.38 -7.99 -12.72
C ILE A 172 6.11 -9.14 -13.70
N LYS A 173 6.69 -10.32 -13.46
CA LYS A 173 6.47 -11.50 -14.31
C LYS A 173 5.01 -11.90 -14.40
N SER A 174 4.23 -11.73 -13.33
CA SER A 174 2.81 -12.04 -13.36
C SER A 174 2.05 -11.10 -14.28
N MET A 175 2.40 -9.80 -14.28
CA MET A 175 1.82 -8.80 -15.20
C MET A 175 2.29 -9.01 -16.65
N GLU A 176 3.58 -9.23 -16.88
CA GLU A 176 4.15 -9.50 -18.22
C GLU A 176 3.49 -10.72 -18.88
N ARG A 177 3.16 -11.77 -18.09
CA ARG A 177 2.45 -12.95 -18.60
C ARG A 177 0.99 -12.69 -18.98
N CYS A 178 0.41 -11.59 -18.49
CA CYS A 178 -0.88 -11.07 -18.95
C CYS A 178 -0.72 -10.14 -20.18
N GLY A 179 0.48 -9.97 -20.73
CA GLY A 179 0.75 -9.06 -21.83
C GLY A 179 0.88 -7.59 -21.45
N LEU A 180 1.03 -7.30 -20.16
CA LEU A 180 1.10 -5.94 -19.61
C LEU A 180 2.56 -5.48 -19.47
N GLU A 181 2.86 -4.28 -19.94
CA GLU A 181 4.11 -3.57 -19.66
C GLU A 181 3.96 -2.74 -18.38
N VAL A 182 4.88 -2.94 -17.42
CA VAL A 182 4.88 -2.20 -16.15
C VAL A 182 5.66 -0.90 -16.32
N GLN A 183 4.97 0.23 -16.28
CA GLN A 183 5.61 1.54 -16.39
C GLN A 183 6.36 1.91 -15.12
N GLN A 184 5.71 1.72 -13.98
CA GLN A 184 6.30 2.01 -12.67
C GLN A 184 5.65 1.17 -11.57
N ILE A 185 6.44 0.81 -10.57
CA ILE A 185 5.94 0.24 -9.32
C ILE A 185 5.96 1.31 -8.24
N ILE A 186 4.86 1.46 -7.54
CA ILE A 186 4.63 2.50 -6.53
C ILE A 186 4.25 1.82 -5.21
N LEU A 187 4.77 2.34 -4.11
CA LEU A 187 4.38 1.89 -2.76
C LEU A 187 2.91 2.24 -2.51
N GLU A 188 2.08 1.25 -2.15
CA GLU A 188 0.62 1.42 -2.05
C GLU A 188 0.21 2.47 -1.03
N GLN A 189 0.79 2.48 0.18
CA GLN A 189 0.45 3.50 1.18
C GLN A 189 0.84 4.92 0.74
N LEU A 190 1.86 5.07 -0.13
CA LEU A 190 2.18 6.35 -0.74
C LEU A 190 1.08 6.75 -1.72
N ALA A 191 0.65 5.84 -2.58
CA ALA A 191 -0.44 6.08 -3.53
C ALA A 191 -1.76 6.41 -2.79
N SER A 192 -2.12 5.64 -1.76
CA SER A 192 -3.29 5.90 -0.91
C SER A 192 -3.26 7.29 -0.28
N SER A 193 -2.08 7.76 0.14
CA SER A 193 -1.93 9.08 0.76
C SER A 193 -2.26 10.25 -0.17
N PHE A 194 -2.08 10.08 -1.48
CA PHE A 194 -2.45 11.11 -2.46
C PHE A 194 -3.96 11.23 -2.68
N SER A 195 -4.70 10.15 -2.44
CA SER A 195 -6.14 10.14 -2.65
C SER A 195 -6.95 10.51 -1.40
N VAL A 196 -6.41 10.29 -0.20
CA VAL A 196 -7.18 10.44 1.05
C VAL A 196 -6.69 11.54 1.99
N LEU A 197 -5.46 12.04 1.82
CA LEU A 197 -4.89 13.08 2.69
C LEU A 197 -4.78 14.42 1.96
N SER A 198 -5.21 15.48 2.63
CA SER A 198 -4.95 16.87 2.22
C SER A 198 -3.51 17.28 2.52
N ASN A 199 -3.03 18.35 1.88
CA ASN A 199 -1.72 18.92 2.16
C ASN A 199 -1.64 19.44 3.60
N ASP A 200 -2.70 20.06 4.10
CA ASP A 200 -2.75 20.58 5.48
C ASP A 200 -2.60 19.47 6.51
N GLU A 201 -3.24 18.29 6.30
CA GLU A 201 -3.05 17.14 7.19
C GLU A 201 -1.60 16.63 7.15
N LYS A 202 -0.99 16.57 5.98
CA LYS A 202 0.43 16.18 5.84
C LYS A 202 1.37 17.17 6.53
N ASP A 203 1.08 18.46 6.44
CA ASP A 203 1.87 19.52 7.08
C ASP A 203 1.75 19.51 8.62
N LEU A 204 0.52 19.34 9.14
CA LEU A 204 0.26 19.30 10.57
C LEU A 204 0.77 18.02 11.25
N GLY A 205 0.95 16.96 10.47
CA GLY A 205 1.33 15.64 10.94
C GLY A 205 0.14 14.68 10.98
N VAL A 206 0.26 13.58 10.22
CA VAL A 206 -0.79 12.56 10.12
C VAL A 206 -0.19 11.18 9.94
N CYS A 207 -0.84 10.19 10.55
CA CYS A 207 -0.56 8.78 10.34
C CYS A 207 -1.69 8.17 9.50
N LEU A 208 -1.37 7.70 8.31
CA LEU A 208 -2.26 6.89 7.48
C LEU A 208 -2.01 5.42 7.75
N VAL A 209 -3.08 4.68 8.03
CA VAL A 209 -3.04 3.23 8.20
C VAL A 209 -3.94 2.59 7.16
N ASP A 210 -3.33 1.85 6.24
CA ASP A 210 -4.03 1.06 5.22
C ASP A 210 -4.15 -0.39 5.71
N ILE A 211 -5.38 -0.84 6.00
CA ILE A 211 -5.63 -2.18 6.54
C ILE A 211 -6.11 -3.07 5.40
N GLY A 212 -5.18 -3.79 4.80
CA GLY A 212 -5.44 -4.75 3.74
C GLY A 212 -5.89 -6.12 4.26
N GLY A 213 -5.96 -7.09 3.34
CA GLY A 213 -6.30 -8.48 3.70
C GLY A 213 -5.18 -9.19 4.47
N GLY A 214 -3.94 -9.06 4.04
CA GLY A 214 -2.79 -9.77 4.60
C GLY A 214 -1.88 -8.95 5.49
N THR A 215 -1.85 -7.63 5.28
CA THR A 215 -0.98 -6.65 5.95
C THR A 215 -1.77 -5.43 6.38
N SER A 216 -1.19 -4.64 7.27
CA SER A 216 -1.58 -3.26 7.54
C SER A 216 -0.35 -2.38 7.35
N ASP A 217 -0.48 -1.38 6.50
CA ASP A 217 0.63 -0.57 6.03
C ASP A 217 0.48 0.85 6.60
N ILE A 218 1.56 1.35 7.20
CA ILE A 218 1.60 2.66 7.88
C ILE A 218 2.48 3.59 7.09
N VAL A 219 2.03 4.83 6.90
CA VAL A 219 2.87 5.97 6.49
C VAL A 219 2.59 7.16 7.40
N VAL A 220 3.65 7.80 7.86
CA VAL A 220 3.57 8.98 8.72
C VAL A 220 4.14 10.17 7.99
N PHE A 221 3.35 11.25 7.97
CA PHE A 221 3.74 12.55 7.44
C PHE A 221 3.96 13.52 8.59
N MET A 222 4.92 14.41 8.44
CA MET A 222 5.14 15.56 9.29
C MET A 222 5.78 16.66 8.46
N GLY A 223 5.27 17.88 8.60
CA GLY A 223 5.77 18.99 7.79
C GLY A 223 5.65 18.79 6.28
N GLY A 224 4.64 18.05 5.81
CA GLY A 224 4.41 17.73 4.41
C GLY A 224 5.28 16.58 3.86
N GLN A 225 6.23 16.06 4.63
CA GLN A 225 7.19 15.03 4.22
C GLN A 225 6.88 13.68 4.88
N ILE A 226 7.23 12.60 4.19
CA ILE A 226 7.16 11.26 4.78
C ILE A 226 8.35 11.08 5.72
N VAL A 227 8.03 10.89 7.00
CA VAL A 227 9.04 10.67 8.04
C VAL A 227 9.26 9.21 8.38
N ALA A 228 8.23 8.36 8.19
CA ALA A 228 8.35 6.92 8.43
C ALA A 228 7.33 6.11 7.61
N THR A 229 7.70 4.88 7.30
CA THR A 229 6.79 3.85 6.74
C THR A 229 7.01 2.53 7.48
N LYS A 230 5.93 1.76 7.66
CA LYS A 230 5.99 0.45 8.31
C LYS A 230 4.96 -0.50 7.73
N VAL A 231 5.30 -1.78 7.68
CA VAL A 231 4.38 -2.86 7.32
C VAL A 231 4.19 -3.78 8.51
N ILE A 232 2.94 -3.99 8.89
CA ILE A 232 2.52 -4.93 9.93
C ILE A 232 1.90 -6.14 9.25
N PRO A 233 2.38 -7.38 9.49
CA PRO A 233 1.89 -8.58 8.81
C PRO A 233 0.57 -9.12 9.41
N ILE A 234 -0.34 -8.21 9.76
CA ILE A 234 -1.70 -8.49 10.26
C ILE A 234 -2.68 -7.69 9.41
N GLY A 235 -3.77 -8.31 9.00
CA GLY A 235 -4.84 -7.69 8.22
C GLY A 235 -6.15 -8.46 8.34
N GLY A 236 -7.13 -8.14 7.50
CA GLY A 236 -8.49 -8.66 7.57
C GLY A 236 -8.64 -10.18 7.51
N ASN A 237 -7.71 -10.88 6.85
CA ASN A 237 -7.71 -12.34 6.79
C ASN A 237 -7.42 -12.99 8.14
N HIS A 238 -6.72 -12.30 9.05
CA HIS A 238 -6.52 -12.79 10.41
C HIS A 238 -7.84 -12.80 11.19
N VAL A 239 -8.68 -11.78 10.99
CA VAL A 239 -10.05 -11.74 11.55
C VAL A 239 -10.88 -12.90 11.01
N THR A 240 -10.82 -13.14 9.70
CA THR A 240 -11.53 -14.25 9.05
C THR A 240 -11.11 -15.60 9.62
N ASN A 241 -9.80 -15.81 9.78
CA ASN A 241 -9.23 -17.03 10.34
C ASN A 241 -9.65 -17.22 11.80
N ASP A 242 -9.67 -16.17 12.60
CA ASP A 242 -10.12 -16.23 14.00
C ASP A 242 -11.60 -16.60 14.08
N ILE A 243 -12.43 -16.03 13.21
CA ILE A 243 -13.86 -16.39 13.10
C ILE A 243 -14.01 -17.85 12.69
N ALA A 244 -13.28 -18.31 11.65
CA ALA A 244 -13.31 -19.68 11.19
C ALA A 244 -12.96 -20.67 12.30
N TYR A 245 -11.90 -20.36 13.07
CA TYR A 245 -11.45 -21.19 14.18
C TYR A 245 -12.43 -21.17 15.36
N ALA A 246 -12.80 -19.99 15.83
CA ALA A 246 -13.66 -19.82 17.00
C ALA A 246 -15.08 -20.36 16.78
N LEU A 247 -15.61 -20.16 15.57
CA LEU A 247 -16.93 -20.61 15.20
C LEU A 247 -16.93 -21.98 14.49
N ARG A 248 -15.77 -22.60 14.26
CA ARG A 248 -15.61 -23.88 13.56
C ARG A 248 -16.44 -23.92 12.26
N THR A 249 -16.26 -22.91 11.43
CA THR A 249 -16.92 -22.75 10.12
C THR A 249 -15.85 -22.71 9.01
N PRO A 250 -16.18 -23.07 7.76
CA PRO A 250 -15.24 -22.91 6.65
C PRO A 250 -14.78 -21.46 6.49
N GLU A 251 -13.55 -21.23 6.03
CA GLU A 251 -12.96 -19.89 5.88
C GLU A 251 -13.81 -18.98 4.98
N LYS A 252 -14.32 -19.50 3.88
CA LYS A 252 -15.22 -18.76 2.98
C LYS A 252 -16.49 -18.26 3.71
N GLU A 253 -17.11 -19.12 4.49
CA GLU A 253 -18.28 -18.77 5.30
C GLU A 253 -17.94 -17.77 6.41
N ALA A 254 -16.74 -17.91 7.01
CA ALA A 254 -16.25 -16.98 8.01
C ALA A 254 -16.06 -15.57 7.41
N GLU A 255 -15.58 -15.48 6.17
CA GLU A 255 -15.44 -14.20 5.45
C GLU A 255 -16.83 -13.56 5.20
N GLU A 256 -17.81 -14.36 4.76
CA GLU A 256 -19.17 -13.87 4.57
C GLU A 256 -19.79 -13.39 5.88
N ILE A 257 -19.60 -14.15 6.97
CA ILE A 257 -20.06 -13.77 8.32
C ILE A 257 -19.38 -12.47 8.76
N LYS A 258 -18.07 -12.33 8.54
CA LYS A 258 -17.33 -11.11 8.83
C LYS A 258 -17.93 -9.89 8.13
N ILE A 259 -18.15 -10.01 6.81
CA ILE A 259 -18.68 -8.91 5.99
C ILE A 259 -20.09 -8.51 6.42
N LYS A 260 -20.94 -9.48 6.74
CA LYS A 260 -22.36 -9.24 7.03
C LYS A 260 -22.65 -8.83 8.48
N HIS A 261 -21.90 -9.38 9.44
CA HIS A 261 -22.27 -9.34 10.85
C HIS A 261 -21.16 -8.88 11.81
N ALA A 262 -19.90 -8.74 11.34
CA ALA A 262 -18.82 -8.38 12.26
C ALA A 262 -18.97 -6.96 12.81
N CYS A 263 -18.67 -6.84 14.11
CA CYS A 263 -18.54 -5.58 14.78
C CYS A 263 -17.26 -5.59 15.63
N THR A 264 -16.53 -4.49 15.64
CA THR A 264 -15.26 -4.36 16.38
C THR A 264 -15.42 -4.12 17.87
N THR A 265 -16.64 -3.95 18.36
CA THR A 265 -16.93 -3.83 19.78
C THR A 265 -18.23 -4.54 20.16
N SER A 266 -18.12 -5.40 21.17
CA SER A 266 -19.28 -6.13 21.72
C SER A 266 -20.32 -5.21 22.38
N LYS A 267 -19.97 -3.95 22.66
CA LYS A 267 -20.89 -2.98 23.26
C LYS A 267 -21.94 -2.44 22.29
N MET A 268 -21.69 -2.55 20.97
CA MET A 268 -22.57 -2.02 19.92
C MET A 268 -23.50 -3.08 19.31
N VAL A 269 -23.38 -4.35 19.72
CA VAL A 269 -24.23 -5.42 19.20
C VAL A 269 -25.38 -5.73 20.15
N ASN A 270 -26.51 -6.15 19.59
CA ASN A 270 -27.61 -6.69 20.38
C ASN A 270 -27.24 -8.09 20.89
N LYS A 271 -27.19 -8.28 22.19
CA LYS A 271 -26.80 -9.54 22.84
C LYS A 271 -27.77 -10.69 22.60
N GLU A 272 -29.03 -10.37 22.34
CA GLU A 272 -30.07 -11.35 22.09
C GLU A 272 -30.15 -11.75 20.61
N GLU A 273 -29.41 -11.08 19.73
CA GLU A 273 -29.40 -11.36 18.30
C GLU A 273 -28.60 -12.63 18.01
N LEU A 274 -29.25 -13.52 17.27
CA LEU A 274 -28.67 -14.78 16.83
C LEU A 274 -28.34 -14.72 15.32
N ILE A 275 -27.19 -15.24 14.95
CA ILE A 275 -26.80 -15.43 13.57
C ILE A 275 -26.64 -16.91 13.25
N GLU A 276 -26.96 -17.28 12.02
CA GLU A 276 -26.77 -18.63 11.53
C GLU A 276 -25.34 -18.83 11.05
N VAL A 277 -24.67 -19.87 11.55
CA VAL A 277 -23.30 -20.21 11.20
C VAL A 277 -23.24 -21.59 10.57
N PRO A 278 -22.83 -21.69 9.29
CA PRO A 278 -22.58 -22.95 8.64
C PRO A 278 -21.54 -23.78 9.39
N SER A 279 -21.75 -25.08 9.44
CA SER A 279 -20.84 -26.01 10.12
C SER A 279 -19.90 -26.69 9.12
N VAL A 280 -18.70 -27.09 9.57
CA VAL A 280 -17.77 -27.87 8.76
C VAL A 280 -18.35 -29.27 8.49
N GLY A 281 -18.26 -29.72 7.23
CA GLY A 281 -18.81 -30.99 6.76
C GLY A 281 -20.35 -30.95 6.60
N ASN A 282 -20.99 -32.13 6.52
CA ASN A 282 -22.43 -32.27 6.31
C ASN A 282 -23.27 -32.06 7.59
N ARG A 283 -22.86 -31.16 8.48
CA ARG A 283 -23.62 -30.86 9.70
C ARG A 283 -24.55 -29.68 9.46
N SER A 284 -25.71 -29.70 10.12
CA SER A 284 -26.68 -28.59 10.06
C SER A 284 -26.01 -27.28 10.56
N PRO A 285 -26.38 -26.13 9.98
CA PRO A 285 -26.02 -24.82 10.51
C PRO A 285 -26.51 -24.70 11.97
N ARG A 286 -25.82 -23.84 12.72
CA ARG A 286 -26.16 -23.60 14.12
C ARG A 286 -26.35 -22.13 14.39
N GLN A 287 -27.14 -21.82 15.37
CA GLN A 287 -27.34 -20.45 15.85
C GLN A 287 -26.30 -20.11 16.91
N ILE A 288 -25.72 -18.93 16.82
CA ILE A 288 -24.81 -18.37 17.85
C ILE A 288 -25.20 -16.93 18.15
N GLU A 289 -24.87 -16.46 19.34
CA GLU A 289 -25.06 -15.08 19.75
C GLU A 289 -24.10 -14.15 18.98
N LEU A 290 -24.61 -13.04 18.47
CA LEU A 290 -23.82 -12.03 17.76
C LEU A 290 -22.71 -11.45 18.65
N GLU A 291 -22.95 -11.35 19.98
CA GLU A 291 -21.94 -10.90 20.97
C GLU A 291 -20.69 -11.80 20.93
N ARG A 292 -20.85 -13.11 20.72
CA ARG A 292 -19.71 -14.03 20.62
C ARG A 292 -18.86 -13.75 19.38
N LEU A 293 -19.48 -13.47 18.23
CA LEU A 293 -18.76 -13.05 17.02
C LEU A 293 -18.02 -11.72 17.28
N ALA A 294 -18.72 -10.73 17.83
CA ALA A 294 -18.16 -9.42 18.13
C ALA A 294 -16.95 -9.52 19.07
N SER A 295 -17.01 -10.41 20.09
CA SER A 295 -15.88 -10.63 21.00
C SER A 295 -14.62 -11.16 20.31
N VAL A 296 -14.78 -12.08 19.35
CA VAL A 296 -13.66 -12.61 18.54
C VAL A 296 -13.05 -11.51 17.67
N VAL A 297 -13.90 -10.75 16.99
CA VAL A 297 -13.47 -9.64 16.12
C VAL A 297 -12.79 -8.54 16.93
N GLN A 298 -13.37 -8.15 18.05
CA GLN A 298 -12.83 -7.13 18.95
C GLN A 298 -11.42 -7.49 19.40
N ALA A 299 -11.19 -8.71 19.87
CA ALA A 299 -9.88 -9.15 20.34
C ALA A 299 -8.79 -9.00 19.29
N ARG A 300 -9.10 -9.31 18.00
CA ARG A 300 -8.15 -9.16 16.90
C ARG A 300 -7.86 -7.69 16.57
N TYR A 301 -8.87 -6.84 16.58
CA TYR A 301 -8.66 -5.41 16.34
C TYR A 301 -7.94 -4.73 17.49
N GLU A 302 -8.22 -5.10 18.73
CA GLU A 302 -7.45 -4.63 19.89
C GLU A 302 -5.97 -4.98 19.77
N GLU A 303 -5.63 -6.21 19.37
CA GLU A 303 -4.25 -6.60 19.08
C GLU A 303 -3.65 -5.77 17.94
N LEU A 304 -4.36 -5.65 16.81
CA LEU A 304 -3.88 -4.88 15.66
C LEU A 304 -3.57 -3.43 16.06
N PHE A 305 -4.49 -2.76 16.72
CA PHE A 305 -4.29 -1.36 17.13
C PHE A 305 -3.21 -1.21 18.22
N ALA A 306 -3.05 -2.20 19.10
CA ALA A 306 -1.95 -2.20 20.07
C ALA A 306 -0.59 -2.30 19.34
N VAL A 307 -0.46 -3.16 18.32
CA VAL A 307 0.75 -3.27 17.51
C VAL A 307 1.00 -2.00 16.71
N ILE A 308 -0.03 -1.41 16.09
CA ILE A 308 0.08 -0.14 15.36
C ILE A 308 0.61 0.97 16.29
N ASN A 309 0.01 1.11 17.47
CA ASN A 309 0.41 2.12 18.45
C ASN A 309 1.86 1.92 18.94
N ASP A 310 2.26 0.68 19.19
CA ASP A 310 3.64 0.34 19.56
C ASP A 310 4.64 0.66 18.44
N GLU A 311 4.32 0.37 17.20
CA GLU A 311 5.18 0.70 16.06
C GLU A 311 5.29 2.22 15.84
N ILE A 312 4.19 2.97 15.98
CA ILE A 312 4.22 4.45 15.92
C ILE A 312 5.09 5.01 17.06
N GLY A 313 4.95 4.47 18.28
CA GLY A 313 5.76 4.88 19.43
C GLY A 313 7.27 4.63 19.24
N LYS A 314 7.66 3.60 18.47
CA LYS A 314 9.07 3.31 18.14
C LYS A 314 9.66 4.26 17.08
N MET A 315 8.83 4.94 16.31
CA MET A 315 9.30 5.85 15.27
C MET A 315 9.91 7.15 15.83
N ASN A 316 9.74 7.43 17.15
CA ASN A 316 10.25 8.61 17.83
C ASN A 316 9.87 9.94 17.15
N ILE A 317 8.62 10.04 16.71
CA ILE A 317 8.04 11.16 15.98
C ILE A 317 7.26 12.05 16.94
#